data_21090d1357b0b1d452fd492f2289c60f
#
_entry.id   21090d1357b0b1d452fd492f2289c60f
#
_cell.length_a   1.000
_cell.length_b   1.000
_cell.length_c   1.000
_cell.angle_alpha   90.00
_cell.angle_beta   90.00
_cell.angle_gamma   90.00
#
_symmetry.space_group_name_H-M   'P 1'
#
loop_
_entity.id
_entity.type
_entity.pdbx_description
1 polymer ?
#
loop_
_entity_poly.entity_id
_entity_poly.type
_entity_poly.pdbx_seq_one_letter_code
_entity_poly.pdbx_strand_id
1 'polypeptide(L)'
;RPIALRAKSAVFSSLADAILVSGPLTGEPAESSALKAVCETIRDVPVFANTGVNIDNVTEVMSLASGCVIGTHFKHDGITWNAVDPARVKRFMDKVNGLR
;
A
#
# COMPACT_ATOMS: atom_id res chain seq x y z
N ARG A 1 -10.70 -15.01 -10.15
CA ARG A 1 -9.78 -14.44 -11.16
C ARG A 1 -8.42 -14.12 -10.55
N PRO A 2 -7.35 -14.20 -11.32
CA PRO A 2 -6.08 -13.64 -10.89
C PRO A 2 -6.21 -12.15 -10.56
N ILE A 3 -5.46 -11.70 -9.56
CA ILE A 3 -5.55 -10.31 -9.08
C ILE A 3 -5.25 -9.29 -10.21
N ALA A 4 -4.32 -9.60 -11.10
CA ALA A 4 -3.97 -8.71 -12.21
C ALA A 4 -5.16 -8.51 -13.16
N LEU A 5 -5.95 -9.56 -13.41
CA LEU A 5 -7.15 -9.44 -14.24
C LEU A 5 -8.26 -8.67 -13.54
N ARG A 6 -8.39 -8.82 -12.22
CA ARG A 6 -9.36 -8.03 -11.46
C ARG A 6 -8.99 -6.55 -11.47
N ALA A 7 -7.71 -6.23 -11.32
CA ALA A 7 -7.24 -4.85 -11.40
C ALA A 7 -7.47 -4.25 -12.79
N LYS A 8 -7.19 -5.01 -13.84
CA LYS A 8 -7.41 -4.59 -15.22
C LYS A 8 -8.89 -4.34 -15.50
N SER A 9 -9.77 -5.22 -15.00
CA SER A 9 -11.21 -5.03 -15.09
C SER A 9 -11.66 -3.77 -14.35
N ALA A 10 -11.11 -3.49 -13.17
CA ALA A 10 -11.42 -2.28 -12.40
C ALA A 10 -11.07 -1.02 -13.20
N VAL A 11 -9.91 -0.99 -13.87
CA VAL A 11 -9.50 0.16 -14.68
C VAL A 11 -10.42 0.34 -15.90
N PHE A 12 -10.66 -0.71 -16.66
CA PHE A 12 -11.42 -0.61 -17.90
C PHE A 12 -12.93 -0.54 -17.70
N SER A 13 -13.47 -1.35 -16.77
CA SER A 13 -14.93 -1.45 -16.60
C SER A 13 -15.46 -0.48 -15.55
N SER A 14 -14.69 -0.17 -14.53
CA SER A 14 -15.10 0.72 -13.44
C SER A 14 -14.49 2.10 -13.53
N LEU A 15 -13.64 2.37 -14.52
CA LEU A 15 -12.99 3.67 -14.77
C LEU A 15 -12.23 4.17 -13.55
N ALA A 16 -11.51 3.29 -12.87
CA ALA A 16 -10.75 3.65 -11.67
C ALA A 16 -9.58 4.60 -12.01
N ASP A 17 -9.37 5.60 -11.17
CA ASP A 17 -8.25 6.55 -11.27
C ASP A 17 -6.99 6.04 -10.57
N ALA A 18 -7.14 5.10 -9.65
CA ALA A 18 -6.04 4.46 -8.94
C ALA A 18 -6.50 3.08 -8.48
N ILE A 19 -5.54 2.20 -8.22
CA ILE A 19 -5.80 0.84 -7.73
C ILE A 19 -5.12 0.69 -6.37
N LEU A 20 -5.85 0.18 -5.38
CA LEU A 20 -5.33 -0.14 -4.07
C LEU A 20 -5.28 -1.66 -3.90
N VAL A 21 -4.09 -2.19 -3.62
CA VAL A 21 -3.89 -3.64 -3.41
C VAL A 21 -3.80 -3.88 -1.90
N SER A 22 -4.73 -4.67 -1.38
CA SER A 22 -4.82 -4.97 0.05
C SER A 22 -4.43 -6.41 0.34
N GLY A 23 -4.04 -6.67 1.60
CA GLY A 23 -3.90 -8.03 2.12
C GLY A 23 -5.26 -8.67 2.37
N PRO A 24 -5.28 -9.94 2.79
CA PRO A 24 -6.53 -10.70 2.96
C PRO A 24 -7.45 -10.16 4.06
N LEU A 25 -6.88 -9.50 5.07
CA LEU A 25 -7.63 -8.91 6.19
C LEU A 25 -7.13 -7.49 6.45
N THR A 26 -7.98 -6.67 7.08
CA THR A 26 -7.60 -5.31 7.50
C THR A 26 -6.35 -5.36 8.38
N GLY A 27 -5.33 -4.58 8.04
CA GLY A 27 -4.06 -4.56 8.78
C GLY A 27 -3.07 -5.64 8.33
N GLU A 28 -3.49 -6.59 7.50
CA GLU A 28 -2.59 -7.58 6.92
C GLU A 28 -1.85 -6.97 5.72
N PRO A 29 -0.55 -7.22 5.55
CA PRO A 29 0.17 -6.70 4.40
C PRO A 29 -0.28 -7.36 3.10
N ALA A 30 -0.28 -6.58 2.02
CA ALA A 30 -0.46 -7.12 0.68
C ALA A 30 0.73 -8.04 0.37
N GLU A 31 0.48 -9.17 -0.28
CA GLU A 31 1.57 -10.06 -0.70
C GLU A 31 2.41 -9.38 -1.77
N SER A 32 3.73 -9.47 -1.65
CA SER A 32 4.66 -8.85 -2.61
C SER A 32 4.42 -9.35 -4.03
N SER A 33 4.12 -10.65 -4.18
CA SER A 33 3.84 -11.24 -5.50
C SER A 33 2.57 -10.67 -6.12
N ALA A 34 1.51 -10.46 -5.31
CA ALA A 34 0.27 -9.86 -5.79
C ALA A 34 0.48 -8.40 -6.19
N LEU A 35 1.17 -7.64 -5.37
CA LEU A 35 1.48 -6.23 -5.66
C LEU A 35 2.32 -6.11 -6.93
N LYS A 36 3.34 -6.93 -7.08
CA LYS A 36 4.19 -6.95 -8.26
C LYS A 36 3.40 -7.27 -9.52
N ALA A 37 2.52 -8.29 -9.46
CA ALA A 37 1.70 -8.70 -10.60
C ALA A 37 0.78 -7.56 -11.06
N VAL A 38 0.15 -6.85 -10.12
CA VAL A 38 -0.71 -5.71 -10.46
C VAL A 38 0.11 -4.57 -11.05
N CYS A 39 1.25 -4.22 -10.46
CA CYS A 39 2.11 -3.13 -10.95
C CYS A 39 2.68 -3.41 -12.34
N GLU A 40 2.97 -4.66 -12.67
CA GLU A 40 3.46 -5.04 -14.00
C GLU A 40 2.36 -4.99 -15.06
N THR A 41 1.11 -5.22 -14.66
CA THR A 41 -0.04 -5.25 -15.57
C THR A 41 -0.67 -3.88 -15.76
N ILE A 42 -0.79 -3.10 -14.68
CA ILE A 42 -1.46 -1.80 -14.69
C ILE A 42 -0.41 -0.70 -14.78
N ARG A 43 -0.37 -0.01 -15.90
CA ARG A 43 0.59 1.07 -16.16
C ARG A 43 -0.07 2.44 -16.35
N ASP A 44 -1.38 2.47 -16.58
CA ASP A 44 -2.10 3.69 -16.93
C ASP A 44 -2.55 4.49 -15.73
N VAL A 45 -2.67 3.86 -14.57
CA VAL A 45 -3.07 4.50 -13.31
C VAL A 45 -2.11 4.09 -12.20
N PRO A 46 -1.96 4.93 -11.14
CA PRO A 46 -1.09 4.55 -10.03
C PRO A 46 -1.65 3.36 -9.25
N VAL A 47 -0.73 2.54 -8.73
CA VAL A 47 -1.04 1.39 -7.88
C VAL A 47 -0.46 1.65 -6.50
N PHE A 48 -1.32 1.62 -5.47
CA PHE A 48 -0.93 1.85 -4.09
C PHE A 48 -1.04 0.56 -3.27
N ALA A 49 -0.05 0.31 -2.42
CA ALA A 49 -0.16 -0.72 -1.41
C ALA A 49 -1.06 -0.20 -0.29
N ASN A 50 -2.09 -0.97 0.05
CA ASN A 50 -3.03 -0.65 1.12
C ASN A 50 -2.90 -1.74 2.18
N THR A 51 -3.22 -1.47 3.42
CA THR A 51 -3.13 -2.35 4.59
C THR A 51 -1.71 -2.87 4.91
N GLY A 52 -1.39 -2.92 6.18
CA GLY A 52 -0.19 -3.56 6.70
C GLY A 52 1.15 -2.92 6.34
N VAL A 53 1.18 -1.74 5.72
CA VAL A 53 2.42 -1.03 5.43
C VAL A 53 2.96 -0.41 6.71
N ASN A 54 4.25 -0.63 6.98
CA ASN A 54 4.92 -0.12 8.17
C ASN A 54 6.39 0.24 7.86
N ILE A 55 7.10 0.72 8.87
CA ILE A 55 8.49 1.17 8.70
C ILE A 55 9.44 0.03 8.29
N ASP A 56 9.10 -1.22 8.63
CA ASP A 56 9.95 -2.36 8.33
C ASP A 56 9.81 -2.85 6.89
N ASN A 57 8.64 -2.67 6.27
CA ASN A 57 8.38 -3.15 4.92
C ASN A 57 8.27 -2.04 3.87
N VAL A 58 8.28 -0.78 4.26
CA VAL A 58 8.03 0.34 3.33
C VAL A 58 9.06 0.42 2.20
N THR A 59 10.31 0.05 2.45
CA THR A 59 11.36 0.07 1.41
C THR A 59 11.00 -0.88 0.27
N GLU A 60 10.60 -2.12 0.59
CA GLU A 60 10.17 -3.09 -0.42
C GLU A 60 8.89 -2.62 -1.13
N VAL A 61 7.92 -2.14 -0.37
CA VAL A 61 6.65 -1.65 -0.91
C VAL A 61 6.88 -0.52 -1.91
N MET A 62 7.69 0.47 -1.57
CA MET A 62 7.96 1.60 -2.45
C MET A 62 8.81 1.23 -3.66
N SER A 63 9.51 0.11 -3.63
CA SER A 63 10.21 -0.39 -4.82
C SER A 63 9.25 -1.00 -5.85
N LEU A 64 8.05 -1.39 -5.44
CA LEU A 64 7.06 -2.04 -6.29
C LEU A 64 5.90 -1.12 -6.67
N ALA A 65 5.38 -0.35 -5.72
CA ALA A 65 4.16 0.46 -5.89
C ALA A 65 4.48 1.93 -6.10
N SER A 66 3.51 2.67 -6.64
CA SER A 66 3.59 4.13 -6.80
C SER A 66 3.49 4.85 -5.46
N GLY A 67 2.84 4.25 -4.47
CA GLY A 67 2.65 4.82 -3.15
C GLY A 67 2.03 3.81 -2.20
N CYS A 68 1.67 4.26 -1.03
CA CYS A 68 1.04 3.40 -0.03
C CYS A 68 0.08 4.19 0.85
N VAL A 69 -0.85 3.46 1.47
CA VAL A 69 -1.82 4.01 2.41
C VAL A 69 -1.46 3.48 3.80
N ILE A 70 -1.30 4.39 4.75
CA ILE A 70 -0.88 4.04 6.12
C ILE A 70 -2.01 4.37 7.09
N GLY A 71 -2.35 3.42 7.94
CA GLY A 71 -3.35 3.63 8.99
C GLY A 71 -2.82 3.18 10.34
N THR A 72 -2.96 1.90 10.63
CA THR A 72 -2.63 1.30 11.94
C THR A 72 -1.21 1.61 12.42
N HIS A 73 -0.22 1.60 11.52
CA HIS A 73 1.16 1.87 11.90
C HIS A 73 1.37 3.26 12.50
N PHE A 74 0.56 4.24 12.12
CA PHE A 74 0.67 5.62 12.62
C PHE A 74 -0.03 5.83 13.96
N LYS A 75 -0.71 4.83 14.48
CA LYS A 75 -1.43 4.92 15.76
C LYS A 75 -0.51 4.63 16.92
N HIS A 76 -0.84 5.19 18.10
CA HIS A 76 -0.11 4.85 19.34
C HIS A 76 -0.09 3.34 19.53
N ASP A 77 1.10 2.79 19.81
CA ASP A 77 1.37 1.36 20.01
C ASP A 77 0.94 0.47 18.82
N GLY A 78 0.66 1.06 17.65
CA GLY A 78 0.21 0.30 16.49
C GLY A 78 -1.19 -0.29 16.64
N ILE A 79 -2.02 0.30 17.48
CA ILE A 79 -3.38 -0.16 17.75
C ILE A 79 -4.36 0.68 16.94
N THR A 80 -5.16 0.02 16.09
CA THR A 80 -6.08 0.68 15.15
C THR A 80 -7.02 1.69 15.81
N TRP A 81 -7.47 1.41 17.02
CA TRP A 81 -8.45 2.25 17.72
C TRP A 81 -7.82 3.42 18.46
N ASN A 82 -6.50 3.48 18.55
CA ASN A 82 -5.81 4.58 19.21
C ASN A 82 -5.70 5.80 18.30
N ALA A 83 -5.38 6.94 18.90
CA ALA A 83 -5.11 8.17 18.16
C ALA A 83 -3.80 8.06 17.38
N VAL A 84 -3.62 8.92 16.37
CA VAL A 84 -2.38 9.01 15.62
C VAL A 84 -1.23 9.46 16.53
N ASP A 85 -0.09 8.80 16.40
CA ASP A 85 1.15 9.16 17.12
C ASP A 85 2.06 9.96 16.18
N PRO A 86 2.24 11.27 16.39
CA PRO A 86 3.08 12.10 15.52
C PRO A 86 4.53 11.62 15.38
N ALA A 87 5.08 11.02 16.44
CA ALA A 87 6.46 10.50 16.41
C ALA A 87 6.58 9.31 15.44
N ARG A 88 5.57 8.47 15.37
CA ARG A 88 5.55 7.34 14.42
C ARG A 88 5.45 7.84 12.98
N VAL A 89 4.60 8.84 12.74
CA VAL A 89 4.47 9.47 11.43
C VAL A 89 5.81 10.08 11.01
N LYS A 90 6.47 10.82 11.89
CA LYS A 90 7.75 11.46 11.58
C LYS A 90 8.83 10.43 11.21
N ARG A 91 8.98 9.37 12.01
CA ARG A 91 9.97 8.32 11.74
C ARG A 91 9.72 7.65 10.39
N PHE A 92 8.47 7.36 10.09
CA PHE A 92 8.07 6.74 8.82
C PHE A 92 8.41 7.68 7.65
N MET A 93 8.00 8.94 7.74
CA MET A 93 8.21 9.90 6.66
C MET A 93 9.70 10.25 6.47
N ASP A 94 10.50 10.28 7.54
CA ASP A 94 11.93 10.45 7.42
C ASP A 94 12.55 9.31 6.61
N LYS A 95 12.11 8.07 6.83
CA LYS A 95 12.57 6.92 6.06
C LYS A 95 12.13 7.01 4.60
N VAL A 96 10.87 7.33 4.34
CA VAL A 96 10.33 7.47 2.98
C VAL A 96 11.08 8.56 2.21
N ASN A 97 11.32 9.71 2.84
CA ASN A 97 12.06 10.80 2.22
C ASN A 97 13.49 10.41 1.87
N GLY A 98 14.11 9.53 2.65
CA GLY A 98 15.42 8.98 2.36
C GLY A 98 15.45 8.00 1.18
N LEU A 99 14.30 7.46 0.77
CA LEU A 99 14.18 6.55 -0.36
C LEU A 99 13.98 7.28 -1.70
N ARG A 100 13.68 8.55 -1.67
CA ARG A 100 13.42 9.36 -2.87
C ARG A 100 14.69 9.91 -3.49
#